data_55d090ea2e629451f5b54821f80440a7
#
_entry.id   55d090ea2e629451f5b54821f80440a7
#
_cell.length_a   1.000
_cell.length_b   1.000
_cell.length_c   1.000
_cell.angle_alpha   90.00
_cell.angle_beta   90.00
_cell.angle_gamma   90.00
#
_symmetry.space_group_name_H-M   'P 1'
#
loop_
_entity.id
_entity.type
_entity.pdbx_description
1 polymer ?
#
loop_
_entity_poly.entity_id
_entity_poly.type
_entity_poly.pdbx_seq_one_letter_code
_entity_poly.pdbx_strand_id
1 'polypeptide(L)'
;MVIALLLALNSNPQRDSAGPAVVPPSSRPAATSPTSTSATPRPTAPRTTPATRVEAKRTSRPAAAVLPVSVLNNSTRSGLAHRAAAQVAAHGWPIAKVGNFTGRVPISTLYYAPGQETSAQQLAASMPAIQRVRPRFSGLPTSGLTLVVTREWPA
;
A
#
# COMPACT_ATOMS: atom_id res chain seq x y z
N MET A 1 14.37 -41.75 38.48
CA MET A 1 13.04 -41.23 38.83
C MET A 1 12.38 -40.72 37.57
N VAL A 2 11.24 -41.27 37.24
CA VAL A 2 10.65 -41.37 35.90
C VAL A 2 10.06 -40.04 35.44
N ILE A 3 10.44 -39.58 34.24
CA ILE A 3 9.84 -38.41 33.59
C ILE A 3 8.85 -38.94 32.55
N ALA A 4 7.59 -38.67 32.79
CA ALA A 4 6.50 -39.05 31.90
C ALA A 4 6.43 -38.08 30.70
N LEU A 5 6.54 -38.66 29.51
CA LEU A 5 6.35 -38.03 28.20
C LEU A 5 4.84 -37.96 27.91
N LEU A 6 4.26 -36.79 27.88
CA LEU A 6 2.89 -36.57 27.40
C LEU A 6 2.92 -36.08 25.95
N LEU A 7 2.69 -37.00 25.03
CA LEU A 7 2.31 -36.70 23.65
C LEU A 7 0.82 -36.38 23.62
N ALA A 8 0.49 -35.13 23.36
CA ALA A 8 -0.86 -34.74 22.97
C ALA A 8 -0.96 -34.71 21.44
N LEU A 9 -1.55 -35.77 20.89
CA LEU A 9 -2.01 -35.79 19.50
C LEU A 9 -3.22 -34.89 19.38
N ASN A 10 -3.06 -33.75 18.70
CA ASN A 10 -4.19 -32.93 18.29
C ASN A 10 -4.68 -33.39 16.93
N SER A 11 -5.65 -34.32 16.95
CA SER A 11 -6.38 -34.74 15.76
C SER A 11 -7.38 -33.68 15.37
N ASN A 12 -7.15 -33.05 14.24
CA ASN A 12 -8.09 -32.12 13.62
C ASN A 12 -9.10 -32.94 12.78
N PRO A 13 -10.39 -32.95 13.11
CA PRO A 13 -11.37 -33.59 12.24
C PRO A 13 -11.69 -32.67 11.06
N GLN A 14 -11.32 -33.13 9.90
CA GLN A 14 -11.74 -32.70 8.61
C GLN A 14 -13.28 -32.79 8.54
N ARG A 15 -13.93 -31.68 8.37
CA ARG A 15 -15.36 -31.65 7.99
C ARG A 15 -15.45 -31.42 6.48
N ASP A 16 -15.58 -32.53 5.79
CA ASP A 16 -16.18 -32.58 4.47
C ASP A 16 -17.65 -32.14 4.59
N SER A 17 -17.99 -31.08 3.90
CA SER A 17 -19.36 -30.77 3.57
C SER A 17 -19.40 -30.40 2.11
N ALA A 18 -19.59 -31.41 1.30
CA ALA A 18 -20.08 -31.29 -0.05
C ALA A 18 -21.55 -30.84 0.02
N GLY A 19 -21.86 -29.72 -0.58
CA GLY A 19 -23.22 -29.26 -0.85
C GLY A 19 -23.31 -28.82 -2.31
N PRO A 20 -24.39 -29.17 -3.01
CA PRO A 20 -24.41 -29.21 -4.46
C PRO A 20 -24.56 -27.85 -5.14
N ALA A 21 -24.02 -27.80 -6.33
CA ALA A 21 -24.19 -26.76 -7.31
C ALA A 21 -25.66 -26.49 -7.64
N VAL A 22 -26.06 -25.25 -7.58
CA VAL A 22 -27.24 -24.76 -8.27
C VAL A 22 -26.81 -23.64 -9.20
N VAL A 23 -26.78 -23.95 -10.46
CA VAL A 23 -26.74 -22.99 -11.56
C VAL A 23 -28.19 -22.73 -11.96
N PRO A 24 -28.64 -21.51 -12.12
CA PRO A 24 -29.65 -21.20 -13.10
C PRO A 24 -29.32 -19.99 -13.96
N PRO A 25 -30.13 -19.81 -15.02
CA PRO A 25 -29.59 -19.56 -16.32
C PRO A 25 -29.64 -18.09 -16.74
N SER A 26 -28.92 -17.86 -17.82
CA SER A 26 -29.05 -16.74 -18.76
C SER A 26 -30.42 -16.12 -18.88
N SER A 27 -30.40 -14.81 -18.83
CA SER A 27 -31.36 -14.03 -19.58
C SER A 27 -30.70 -12.77 -20.11
N ARG A 28 -30.37 -12.82 -21.39
CA ARG A 28 -30.14 -11.66 -22.24
C ARG A 28 -31.48 -11.34 -22.93
N PRO A 29 -31.88 -10.09 -23.06
CA PRO A 29 -32.14 -9.52 -24.37
C PRO A 29 -31.41 -8.19 -24.52
N ALA A 30 -30.63 -8.00 -25.58
CA ALA A 30 -30.94 -7.58 -26.91
C ALA A 30 -31.47 -6.13 -27.01
N ALA A 31 -30.55 -5.34 -27.55
CA ALA A 31 -30.73 -4.30 -28.55
C ALA A 31 -31.84 -3.25 -28.40
N THR A 32 -31.40 -2.00 -28.41
CA THR A 32 -31.90 -1.00 -29.38
C THR A 32 -30.93 0.18 -29.45
N SER A 33 -30.32 0.36 -30.61
CA SER A 33 -29.84 1.65 -31.09
C SER A 33 -31.02 2.43 -31.66
N PRO A 34 -30.99 3.76 -31.60
CA PRO A 34 -31.20 4.55 -32.81
C PRO A 34 -30.10 5.60 -32.99
N THR A 35 -29.37 5.54 -34.10
CA THR A 35 -29.50 6.28 -35.34
C THR A 35 -29.59 7.81 -35.17
N SER A 36 -28.49 8.42 -35.62
CA SER A 36 -28.30 9.67 -36.37
C SER A 36 -29.28 10.81 -36.19
N THR A 37 -28.69 12.00 -35.98
CA THR A 37 -28.98 13.13 -36.87
C THR A 37 -27.81 14.11 -36.86
N SER A 38 -27.24 14.30 -38.04
CA SER A 38 -26.41 15.41 -38.47
C SER A 38 -27.08 16.74 -38.21
N ALA A 39 -26.30 17.71 -37.76
CA ALA A 39 -26.46 19.09 -38.16
C ALA A 39 -25.16 19.85 -37.89
N THR A 40 -24.38 20.09 -38.92
CA THR A 40 -23.49 21.23 -39.06
C THR A 40 -24.33 22.49 -39.29
N PRO A 41 -24.00 23.64 -38.66
CA PRO A 41 -23.31 24.67 -39.45
C PRO A 41 -22.18 25.40 -38.66
N ARG A 42 -21.09 25.59 -39.35
CA ARG A 42 -20.13 26.66 -39.11
C ARG A 42 -20.78 28.01 -39.51
N PRO A 43 -20.59 29.16 -38.78
CA PRO A 43 -19.37 29.91 -39.03
C PRO A 43 -18.83 30.78 -37.87
N THR A 44 -17.65 31.29 -38.13
CA THR A 44 -17.13 32.64 -37.75
C THR A 44 -16.40 32.75 -36.42
N ALA A 45 -15.08 32.78 -36.53
CA ALA A 45 -14.16 33.30 -35.52
C ALA A 45 -14.34 34.83 -35.35
N PRO A 46 -14.09 35.35 -34.18
CA PRO A 46 -13.28 36.54 -34.03
C PRO A 46 -12.00 36.24 -33.25
N ARG A 47 -10.96 36.64 -33.88
CA ARG A 47 -9.62 36.92 -33.43
C ARG A 47 -9.62 37.52 -32.01
N THR A 48 -9.04 36.82 -31.05
CA THR A 48 -8.71 37.44 -29.77
C THR A 48 -7.26 37.12 -29.43
N THR A 49 -6.48 38.15 -29.37
CA THR A 49 -5.16 38.39 -28.80
C THR A 49 -4.50 37.24 -28.01
N PRO A 50 -3.20 37.02 -28.25
CA PRO A 50 -2.42 36.09 -27.41
C PRO A 50 -2.23 36.73 -26.03
N ALA A 51 -3.03 36.28 -25.06
CA ALA A 51 -2.68 36.47 -23.69
C ALA A 51 -1.40 35.66 -23.46
N THR A 52 -0.31 36.33 -23.22
CA THR A 52 0.94 35.80 -22.74
C THR A 52 0.64 35.01 -21.45
N ARG A 53 0.34 33.73 -21.61
CA ARG A 53 0.27 32.79 -20.51
C ARG A 53 1.70 32.59 -20.02
N VAL A 54 2.05 33.31 -18.98
CA VAL A 54 3.24 33.01 -18.19
C VAL A 54 3.04 31.58 -17.69
N GLU A 55 3.55 30.66 -18.46
CA GLU A 55 3.68 29.27 -18.05
C GLU A 55 4.64 29.26 -16.87
N ALA A 56 4.09 29.42 -15.68
CA ALA A 56 4.81 29.15 -14.48
C ALA A 56 5.34 27.71 -14.65
N LYS A 57 6.61 27.60 -14.96
CA LYS A 57 7.41 26.39 -14.97
C LYS A 57 7.22 25.76 -13.58
N ARG A 58 6.13 25.01 -13.42
CA ARG A 58 5.99 24.07 -12.31
C ARG A 58 7.17 23.14 -12.48
N THR A 59 8.18 23.37 -11.69
CA THR A 59 9.24 22.42 -11.49
C THR A 59 8.53 21.15 -11.06
N SER A 60 8.27 20.27 -12.00
CA SER A 60 7.69 18.95 -11.73
C SER A 60 8.70 18.27 -10.85
N ARG A 61 8.50 18.36 -9.52
CA ARG A 61 9.20 17.50 -8.58
C ARG A 61 8.97 16.09 -9.12
N PRO A 62 10.02 15.32 -9.42
CA PRO A 62 9.86 13.97 -9.92
C PRO A 62 8.84 13.27 -9.04
N ALA A 63 7.76 12.78 -9.62
CA ALA A 63 6.78 12.01 -8.87
C ALA A 63 7.54 10.84 -8.23
N ALA A 64 7.65 10.84 -6.91
CA ALA A 64 8.37 9.80 -6.22
C ALA A 64 7.69 8.46 -6.53
N ALA A 65 8.46 7.49 -6.95
CA ALA A 65 7.93 6.16 -7.26
C ALA A 65 7.29 5.56 -6.01
N VAL A 66 6.09 5.04 -6.14
CA VAL A 66 5.43 4.29 -5.08
C VAL A 66 6.12 2.94 -4.96
N LEU A 67 6.87 2.74 -3.89
CA LEU A 67 7.68 1.55 -3.65
C LEU A 67 6.99 0.62 -2.65
N PRO A 68 7.21 -0.70 -2.76
CA PRO A 68 6.69 -1.64 -1.78
C PRO A 68 7.32 -1.39 -0.39
N VAL A 69 6.51 -1.50 0.66
CA VAL A 69 6.90 -1.24 2.04
C VAL A 69 6.89 -2.53 2.85
N SER A 70 8.00 -2.84 3.49
CA SER A 70 8.08 -3.89 4.51
C SER A 70 7.84 -3.27 5.88
N VAL A 71 6.87 -3.78 6.64
CA VAL A 71 6.52 -3.27 7.98
C VAL A 71 6.95 -4.27 9.05
N LEU A 72 7.79 -3.83 9.96
CA LEU A 72 8.41 -4.66 10.98
C LEU A 72 8.07 -4.14 12.39
N ASN A 73 7.56 -5.02 13.23
CA ASN A 73 7.27 -4.71 14.63
C ASN A 73 8.54 -4.85 15.49
N ASN A 74 8.97 -3.75 16.10
CA ASN A 74 10.03 -3.70 17.09
C ASN A 74 9.48 -3.39 18.49
N SER A 75 8.39 -4.05 18.85
CA SER A 75 7.78 -3.91 20.17
C SER A 75 7.23 -5.23 20.67
N THR A 76 6.84 -5.29 21.93
CA THR A 76 6.17 -6.45 22.54
C THR A 76 4.67 -6.52 22.24
N ARG A 77 4.11 -5.48 21.57
CA ARG A 77 2.67 -5.43 21.24
C ARG A 77 2.39 -6.28 20.00
N SER A 78 1.65 -7.36 20.18
CA SER A 78 1.22 -8.22 19.07
C SER A 78 0.32 -7.45 18.09
N GLY A 79 0.45 -7.76 16.78
CA GLY A 79 -0.38 -7.18 15.73
C GLY A 79 -0.07 -5.74 15.33
N LEU A 80 0.91 -5.06 16.00
CA LEU A 80 1.22 -3.66 15.73
C LEU A 80 1.66 -3.43 14.27
N ALA A 81 2.51 -4.32 13.73
CA ALA A 81 2.95 -4.22 12.35
C ALA A 81 1.80 -4.43 11.34
N HIS A 82 0.81 -5.27 11.65
CA HIS A 82 -0.36 -5.45 10.80
C HIS A 82 -1.23 -4.19 10.74
N ARG A 83 -1.45 -3.54 11.89
CA ARG A 83 -2.18 -2.27 11.94
C ARG A 83 -1.45 -1.16 11.20
N ALA A 84 -0.14 -1.04 11.41
CA ALA A 84 0.68 -0.09 10.68
C ALA A 84 0.68 -0.36 9.17
N ALA A 85 0.75 -1.62 8.75
CA ALA A 85 0.67 -2.01 7.34
C ALA A 85 -0.69 -1.62 6.73
N ALA A 86 -1.79 -1.81 7.44
CA ALA A 86 -3.10 -1.37 6.99
C ALA A 86 -3.17 0.15 6.79
N GLN A 87 -2.58 0.92 7.72
CA GLN A 87 -2.49 2.38 7.57
C GLN A 87 -1.64 2.78 6.37
N VAL A 88 -0.45 2.17 6.19
CA VAL A 88 0.42 2.40 5.02
C VAL A 88 -0.31 2.09 3.72
N ALA A 89 -1.03 0.97 3.66
CA ALA A 89 -1.83 0.59 2.50
C ALA A 89 -2.97 1.58 2.22
N ALA A 90 -3.63 2.10 3.25
CA ALA A 90 -4.68 3.12 3.11
C ALA A 90 -4.15 4.44 2.50
N HIS A 91 -2.85 4.72 2.67
CA HIS A 91 -2.16 5.83 2.02
C HIS A 91 -1.66 5.49 0.59
N GLY A 92 -2.07 4.36 0.02
CA GLY A 92 -1.75 3.97 -1.36
C GLY A 92 -0.37 3.32 -1.55
N TRP A 93 0.28 2.86 -0.48
CA TRP A 93 1.57 2.21 -0.57
C TRP A 93 1.43 0.68 -0.49
N PRO A 94 1.95 -0.08 -1.48
CA PRO A 94 1.85 -1.53 -1.47
C PRO A 94 2.69 -2.13 -0.34
N ILE A 95 2.14 -3.14 0.33
CA ILE A 95 2.84 -3.85 1.41
C ILE A 95 3.54 -5.07 0.83
N ALA A 96 4.87 -5.11 0.99
CA ALA A 96 5.69 -6.25 0.56
C ALA A 96 5.76 -7.35 1.61
N LYS A 97 5.88 -6.95 2.89
CA LYS A 97 6.07 -7.90 3.99
C LYS A 97 5.61 -7.28 5.31
N VAL A 98 5.05 -8.12 6.17
CA VAL A 98 4.79 -7.79 7.58
C VAL A 98 5.53 -8.81 8.45
N GLY A 99 6.19 -8.35 9.50
CA GLY A 99 6.98 -9.22 10.35
C GLY A 99 7.43 -8.57 11.65
N ASN A 100 8.37 -9.21 12.31
CA ASN A 100 8.99 -8.71 13.53
C ASN A 100 10.45 -8.35 13.28
N PHE A 101 10.96 -7.42 14.05
CA PHE A 101 12.34 -7.01 14.06
C PHE A 101 12.84 -6.95 15.50
N THR A 102 14.00 -7.55 15.73
CA THR A 102 14.65 -7.51 17.04
C THR A 102 15.90 -6.65 16.93
N GLY A 103 15.84 -5.43 17.44
CA GLY A 103 16.95 -4.49 17.37
C GLY A 103 16.68 -3.25 18.21
N ARG A 104 17.69 -2.38 18.32
CA ARG A 104 17.58 -1.13 19.08
C ARG A 104 17.08 0.01 18.20
N VAL A 105 15.79 0.06 17.96
CA VAL A 105 15.13 1.19 17.28
C VAL A 105 14.22 1.88 18.27
N PRO A 106 14.60 3.05 18.79
CA PRO A 106 13.88 3.69 19.90
C PRO A 106 12.54 4.33 19.48
N ILE A 107 12.45 4.77 18.23
CA ILE A 107 11.26 5.43 17.67
C ILE A 107 10.91 4.85 16.31
N SER A 108 9.66 5.00 15.90
CA SER A 108 9.20 4.50 14.60
C SER A 108 9.97 5.16 13.45
N THR A 109 10.72 4.35 12.71
CA THR A 109 11.70 4.81 11.73
C THR A 109 11.45 4.15 10.38
N LEU A 110 11.45 4.95 9.33
CA LEU A 110 11.41 4.50 7.94
C LEU A 110 12.83 4.43 7.38
N TYR A 111 13.19 3.28 6.85
CA TYR A 111 14.49 3.04 6.23
C TYR A 111 14.37 2.92 4.72
N TYR A 112 15.31 3.51 3.98
CA TYR A 112 15.34 3.51 2.52
C TYR A 112 16.68 3.04 1.97
N ALA A 113 16.67 2.52 0.75
CA ALA A 113 17.88 2.20 -0.01
C ALA A 113 18.41 3.44 -0.75
N PRO A 114 19.66 3.45 -1.18
CA PRO A 114 20.20 4.51 -2.04
C PRO A 114 19.26 4.74 -3.24
N GLY A 115 18.98 6.01 -3.52
CA GLY A 115 18.07 6.42 -4.59
C GLY A 115 16.58 6.39 -4.26
N GLN A 116 16.19 5.91 -3.07
CA GLN A 116 14.78 5.84 -2.64
C GLN A 116 14.39 6.90 -1.61
N GLU A 117 15.25 7.87 -1.35
CA GLU A 117 15.04 8.89 -0.33
C GLU A 117 13.80 9.73 -0.57
N THR A 118 13.56 10.16 -1.82
CA THR A 118 12.40 10.96 -2.18
C THR A 118 11.09 10.22 -1.89
N SER A 119 11.02 8.93 -2.22
CA SER A 119 9.87 8.07 -1.92
C SER A 119 9.67 7.90 -0.41
N ALA A 120 10.77 7.73 0.34
CA ALA A 120 10.70 7.63 1.80
C ALA A 120 10.21 8.93 2.45
N GLN A 121 10.68 10.08 1.98
CA GLN A 121 10.22 11.38 2.46
C GLN A 121 8.74 11.62 2.13
N GLN A 122 8.28 11.20 0.95
CA GLN A 122 6.88 11.29 0.56
C GLN A 122 5.98 10.44 1.47
N LEU A 123 6.37 9.20 1.75
CA LEU A 123 5.65 8.34 2.69
C LEU A 123 5.64 8.95 4.10
N ALA A 124 6.78 9.44 4.59
CA ALA A 124 6.86 10.06 5.90
C ALA A 124 6.00 11.34 5.99
N ALA A 125 5.93 12.13 4.92
CA ALA A 125 5.09 13.33 4.88
C ALA A 125 3.58 13.00 4.91
N SER A 126 3.19 11.84 4.38
CA SER A 126 1.80 11.37 4.41
C SER A 126 1.40 10.74 5.74
N MET A 127 2.38 10.38 6.58
CA MET A 127 2.16 9.65 7.84
C MET A 127 2.96 10.25 8.99
N PRO A 128 2.37 11.14 9.80
CA PRO A 128 3.07 11.79 10.92
C PRO A 128 3.53 10.81 12.02
N ALA A 129 3.00 9.59 12.03
CA ALA A 129 3.45 8.52 12.92
C ALA A 129 4.89 8.04 12.60
N ILE A 130 5.41 8.34 11.41
CA ILE A 130 6.80 8.10 11.04
C ILE A 130 7.65 9.26 11.56
N GLN A 131 8.36 9.02 12.65
CA GLN A 131 9.11 10.07 13.35
C GLN A 131 10.52 10.29 12.78
N ARG A 132 11.04 9.32 12.03
CA ARG A 132 12.39 9.39 11.48
C ARG A 132 12.51 8.69 10.14
N VAL A 133 13.33 9.25 9.26
CA VAL A 133 13.71 8.66 7.97
C VAL A 133 15.22 8.49 7.97
N ARG A 134 15.72 7.29 7.60
CA ARG A 134 17.16 6.98 7.60
C ARG A 134 17.57 6.06 6.45
N PRO A 135 18.83 6.12 6.02
CA PRO A 135 19.39 5.09 5.15
C PRO A 135 19.31 3.72 5.81
N ARG A 136 19.06 2.71 4.98
CA ARG A 136 19.00 1.32 5.41
C ARG A 136 20.38 0.82 5.84
N PHE A 137 20.39 -0.01 6.87
CA PHE A 137 21.59 -0.75 7.31
C PHE A 137 21.43 -2.26 6.99
N SER A 138 22.53 -2.99 7.10
CA SER A 138 22.55 -4.45 6.90
C SER A 138 21.61 -5.14 7.89
N GLY A 139 20.88 -6.17 7.42
CA GLY A 139 19.92 -6.90 8.25
C GLY A 139 18.45 -6.49 8.06
N LEU A 140 18.18 -5.43 7.31
CA LEU A 140 16.82 -5.07 6.90
C LEU A 140 16.49 -5.65 5.50
N PRO A 141 15.19 -5.85 5.18
CA PRO A 141 14.77 -6.27 3.85
C PRO A 141 15.39 -5.41 2.74
N THR A 142 15.83 -6.06 1.66
CA THR A 142 16.56 -5.39 0.58
C THR A 142 15.64 -4.71 -0.44
N SER A 143 14.38 -5.08 -0.51
CA SER A 143 13.41 -4.56 -1.47
C SER A 143 12.61 -3.41 -0.90
N GLY A 144 12.50 -2.30 -1.64
CA GLY A 144 11.64 -1.18 -1.31
C GLY A 144 12.02 -0.45 -0.01
N LEU A 145 11.01 0.10 0.63
CA LEU A 145 11.11 0.80 1.91
C LEU A 145 10.91 -0.16 3.08
N THR A 146 11.51 0.13 4.22
CA THR A 146 11.31 -0.66 5.45
C THR A 146 10.88 0.24 6.60
N LEU A 147 9.67 0.05 7.08
CA LEU A 147 9.13 0.75 8.24
C LEU A 147 9.28 -0.13 9.48
N VAL A 148 10.04 0.32 10.45
CA VAL A 148 10.16 -0.32 11.76
C VAL A 148 9.29 0.44 12.74
N VAL A 149 8.22 -0.20 13.23
CA VAL A 149 7.27 0.39 14.18
C VAL A 149 7.62 -0.01 15.61
N THR A 150 7.53 0.96 16.50
CA THR A 150 7.78 0.79 17.93
C THR A 150 6.48 0.94 18.73
N ARG A 151 6.54 0.74 20.03
CA ARG A 151 5.36 0.87 20.92
C ARG A 151 4.68 2.25 20.83
N GLU A 152 5.40 3.27 20.40
CA GLU A 152 4.89 4.65 20.24
C GLU A 152 4.01 4.81 18.98
N TRP A 153 3.90 3.77 18.14
CA TRP A 153 3.04 3.82 16.98
C TRP A 153 1.57 3.92 17.40
N PRO A 154 0.79 4.87 16.88
CA PRO A 154 -0.64 4.97 17.15
C PRO A 154 -1.37 3.71 16.66
N ALA A 155 -2.16 3.12 17.54
CA ALA A 155 -2.86 1.86 17.29
C ALA A 155 -4.33 2.10 16.97
#